data_503e96ed4e2fa16845a99ebd06d5e9ba
#
_entry.id   503e96ed4e2fa16845a99ebd06d5e9ba
#
_cell.length_a   1.000
_cell.length_b   1.000
_cell.length_c   1.000
_cell.angle_alpha   90.00
_cell.angle_beta   90.00
_cell.angle_gamma   90.00
#
_symmetry.space_group_name_H-M   'P 1'
#
loop_
_entity.id
_entity.type
_entity.pdbx_description
1 polymer ?
#
loop_
_entity_poly.entity_id
_entity_poly.type
_entity_poly.pdbx_seq_one_letter_code
_entity_poly.pdbx_strand_id
1 'polypeptide(L)'
;MVAETSRQAYKKIKPFLNGKRKQIYELFKAHPNGATRQEIARWYMLKECVVCGRVNELIAESYLRVVGTKKDEISGHSTAILKPTERIA
;
A
#
# COMPACT_ATOMS: atom_id res chain seq x y z
N MET A 1 2.23 -7.03 -32.32
CA MET A 1 1.81 -6.15 -31.92
C MET A 1 2.44 -5.33 -30.93
N VAL A 2 2.69 -4.22 -31.32
CA VAL A 2 3.33 -3.32 -30.46
C VAL A 2 2.51 -3.04 -29.26
N ALA A 3 1.25 -2.90 -29.46
CA ALA A 3 0.40 -2.66 -28.34
C ALA A 3 0.53 -3.75 -27.34
N GLU A 4 0.76 -4.92 -27.81
CA GLU A 4 0.90 -6.00 -26.93
C GLU A 4 2.13 -5.89 -26.10
N THR A 5 3.20 -5.41 -26.68
CA THR A 5 4.41 -5.23 -25.95
C THR A 5 4.21 -4.20 -24.84
N SER A 6 3.58 -3.12 -25.16
CA SER A 6 3.32 -2.12 -24.15
C SER A 6 2.47 -2.67 -23.08
N ARG A 7 1.48 -3.42 -23.43
CA ARG A 7 0.62 -3.97 -22.43
C ARG A 7 1.33 -4.96 -21.57
N GLN A 8 2.31 -5.64 -22.11
CA GLN A 8 3.05 -6.57 -21.30
C GLN A 8 3.87 -5.87 -20.27
N ALA A 9 4.52 -4.80 -20.63
CA ALA A 9 5.27 -4.06 -19.65
C ALA A 9 4.36 -3.56 -18.55
N TYR A 10 3.20 -3.12 -18.92
CA TYR A 10 2.26 -2.64 -17.98
C TYR A 10 1.73 -3.75 -17.10
N LYS A 11 1.43 -4.88 -17.67
CA LYS A 11 0.91 -5.98 -16.92
C LYS A 11 1.90 -6.57 -15.97
N LYS A 12 3.16 -6.43 -16.23
CA LYS A 12 4.13 -6.95 -15.32
C LYS A 12 4.01 -6.36 -13.97
N ILE A 13 3.59 -5.13 -13.89
CA ILE A 13 3.46 -4.50 -12.62
C ILE A 13 2.23 -4.97 -11.90
N LYS A 14 1.12 -5.05 -12.62
CA LYS A 14 -0.12 -5.37 -11.97
C LYS A 14 -0.29 -6.79 -11.54
N PRO A 15 0.07 -7.73 -12.36
CA PRO A 15 -0.17 -9.12 -11.99
C PRO A 15 0.61 -9.58 -10.79
N PHE A 16 1.66 -8.86 -10.45
CA PHE A 16 2.46 -9.30 -9.34
C PHE A 16 1.93 -8.85 -8.01
N LEU A 17 0.85 -8.10 -8.00
CA LEU A 17 0.26 -7.69 -6.75
C LEU A 17 -0.71 -8.77 -6.33
N ASN A 18 -0.23 -9.72 -5.57
CA ASN A 18 -1.07 -10.81 -5.13
C ASN A 18 -0.68 -11.22 -3.72
N GLY A 19 -1.37 -12.20 -3.18
CA GLY A 19 -1.09 -12.72 -1.87
C GLY A 19 -1.27 -11.67 -0.80
N LYS A 20 -0.39 -11.71 0.20
CA LYS A 20 -0.49 -10.81 1.33
C LYS A 20 -0.33 -9.35 0.90
N ARG A 21 0.50 -9.11 -0.09
CA ARG A 21 0.72 -7.76 -0.56
C ARG A 21 -0.56 -7.17 -1.14
N LYS A 22 -1.27 -7.95 -1.94
CA LYS A 22 -2.52 -7.49 -2.49
C LYS A 22 -3.54 -7.26 -1.39
N GLN A 23 -3.57 -8.13 -0.41
CA GLN A 23 -4.49 -8.00 0.69
C GLN A 23 -4.28 -6.68 1.43
N ILE A 24 -3.03 -6.36 1.74
CA ILE A 24 -2.72 -5.12 2.44
C ILE A 24 -3.07 -3.91 1.58
N TYR A 25 -2.76 -3.98 0.30
CA TYR A 25 -3.07 -2.89 -0.61
C TYR A 25 -4.58 -2.62 -0.64
N GLU A 26 -5.38 -3.68 -0.68
CA GLU A 26 -6.83 -3.51 -0.69
C GLU A 26 -7.33 -2.84 0.58
N LEU A 27 -6.68 -3.11 1.70
CA LEU A 27 -7.07 -2.48 2.94
C LEU A 27 -6.83 -0.97 2.87
N PHE A 28 -5.72 -0.55 2.30
CA PHE A 28 -5.47 0.87 2.13
C PHE A 28 -6.45 1.49 1.13
N LYS A 29 -6.85 0.74 0.12
CA LYS A 29 -7.83 1.25 -0.83
C LYS A 29 -9.18 1.49 -0.17
N ALA A 30 -9.49 0.74 0.87
CA ALA A 30 -10.72 0.94 1.59
C ALA A 30 -10.70 2.23 2.42
N HIS A 31 -9.53 2.83 2.58
CA HIS A 31 -9.39 4.07 3.34
C HIS A 31 -8.75 5.13 2.47
N PRO A 32 -9.49 5.65 1.50
CA PRO A 32 -8.91 6.56 0.50
C PRO A 32 -8.41 7.88 1.09
N ASN A 33 -8.84 8.21 2.29
CA ASN A 33 -8.36 9.41 2.94
C ASN A 33 -7.00 9.21 3.61
N GLY A 34 -6.51 8.00 3.59
CA GLY A 34 -5.21 7.72 4.14
C GLY A 34 -5.28 6.94 5.43
N ALA A 35 -4.26 6.18 5.70
CA ALA A 35 -4.14 5.41 6.93
C ALA A 35 -2.67 5.15 7.19
N THR A 36 -2.34 4.85 8.45
CA THR A 36 -0.97 4.50 8.78
C THR A 36 -0.84 3.00 8.87
N ARG A 37 0.41 2.53 8.88
CA ARG A 37 0.66 1.11 9.05
C ARG A 37 0.05 0.60 10.34
N GLN A 38 0.20 1.37 11.40
CA GLN A 38 -0.31 0.97 12.70
C GLN A 38 -1.82 0.88 12.70
N GLU A 39 -2.46 1.82 12.02
CA GLU A 39 -3.91 1.80 11.96
C GLU A 39 -4.41 0.57 11.22
N ILE A 40 -3.81 0.26 10.10
CA ILE A 40 -4.22 -0.91 9.35
C ILE A 40 -4.01 -2.18 10.17
N ALA A 41 -2.87 -2.29 10.85
CA ALA A 41 -2.62 -3.46 11.67
C ALA A 41 -3.66 -3.57 12.78
N ARG A 42 -3.97 -2.45 13.38
CA ARG A 42 -4.90 -2.45 14.51
C ARG A 42 -6.34 -2.71 14.06
N TRP A 43 -6.76 -2.02 13.03
CA TRP A 43 -8.15 -2.13 12.59
C TRP A 43 -8.48 -3.52 12.04
N TYR A 44 -7.51 -4.17 11.45
CA TYR A 44 -7.75 -5.47 10.82
C TYR A 44 -7.08 -6.62 11.56
N MET A 45 -6.58 -6.33 12.76
CA MET A 45 -6.01 -7.35 13.65
C MET A 45 -4.88 -8.12 12.99
N LEU A 46 -3.98 -7.39 12.36
CA LEU A 46 -2.83 -7.97 11.70
C LEU A 46 -1.58 -7.65 12.49
N LYS A 47 -0.55 -8.46 12.29
CA LYS A 47 0.72 -8.20 12.91
C LYS A 47 1.37 -7.00 12.26
N GLU A 48 1.87 -6.08 13.08
CA GLU A 48 2.45 -4.87 12.55
C GLU A 48 3.64 -5.15 11.65
N CYS A 49 4.46 -6.13 11.99
CA CYS A 49 5.62 -6.43 11.16
C CYS A 49 5.21 -6.92 9.77
N VAL A 50 4.11 -7.65 9.68
CA VAL A 50 3.62 -8.10 8.39
C VAL A 50 3.16 -6.90 7.57
N VAL A 51 2.42 -6.01 8.20
CA VAL A 51 1.93 -4.82 7.51
C VAL A 51 3.10 -3.97 7.04
N CYS A 52 4.08 -3.74 7.91
CA CYS A 52 5.21 -2.92 7.56
C CYS A 52 5.99 -3.46 6.38
N GLY A 53 6.23 -4.77 6.38
CA GLY A 53 6.96 -5.36 5.26
C GLY A 53 6.24 -5.22 3.94
N ARG A 54 4.94 -5.51 3.96
CA ARG A 54 4.18 -5.41 2.72
C ARG A 54 4.04 -3.95 2.28
N VAL A 55 3.86 -3.04 3.22
CA VAL A 55 3.74 -1.63 2.89
C VAL A 55 5.02 -1.11 2.25
N ASN A 56 6.17 -1.50 2.79
CA ASN A 56 7.42 -1.05 2.21
C ASN A 56 7.54 -1.51 0.76
N GLU A 57 7.11 -2.73 0.49
CA GLU A 57 7.14 -3.23 -0.88
C GLU A 57 6.18 -2.46 -1.76
N LEU A 58 5.01 -2.14 -1.24
CA LEU A 58 4.02 -1.41 -2.02
C LEU A 58 4.49 0.01 -2.32
N ILE A 59 5.18 0.63 -1.38
CA ILE A 59 5.74 1.95 -1.63
C ILE A 59 6.82 1.86 -2.70
N ALA A 60 7.69 0.87 -2.58
CA ALA A 60 8.78 0.71 -3.53
C ALA A 60 8.27 0.49 -4.94
N GLU A 61 7.12 -0.16 -5.07
CA GLU A 61 6.54 -0.42 -6.37
C GLU A 61 5.49 0.60 -6.76
N SER A 62 5.39 1.67 -6.01
CA SER A 62 4.52 2.80 -6.33
C SER A 62 3.03 2.51 -6.24
N TYR A 63 2.66 1.52 -5.48
CA TYR A 63 1.24 1.27 -5.22
C TYR A 63 0.71 2.14 -4.09
N LEU A 64 1.58 2.49 -3.16
CA LEU A 64 1.22 3.37 -2.06
C LEU A 64 2.19 4.54 -2.02
N ARG A 65 1.75 5.66 -1.48
CA ARG A 65 2.62 6.80 -1.32
C ARG A 65 2.37 7.46 0.02
N VAL A 66 3.40 8.09 0.54
CA VAL A 66 3.31 8.82 1.79
C VAL A 66 2.77 10.20 1.48
N VAL A 67 1.70 10.58 2.15
CA VAL A 67 1.08 11.88 1.91
C VAL A 67 1.19 12.82 3.11
N GLY A 68 1.69 12.32 4.24
CA GLY A 68 1.84 13.15 5.42
C GLY A 68 2.25 12.30 6.59
N THR A 69 2.19 12.90 7.77
CA THR A 69 2.49 12.16 8.99
C THR A 69 1.50 12.56 10.05
N LYS A 70 1.35 11.72 11.05
CA LYS A 70 0.56 12.06 12.21
C LYS A 70 1.07 11.23 13.37
N LYS A 71 0.68 11.61 14.57
CA LYS A 71 1.05 10.87 15.75
C LYS A 71 0.16 9.67 15.90
N ASP A 72 0.77 8.53 16.17
CA ASP A 72 0.02 7.34 16.47
C ASP A 72 -0.62 7.50 17.85
N GLU A 73 -1.89 7.15 17.96
CA GLU A 73 -2.63 7.38 19.18
C GLU A 73 -2.12 6.56 20.33
N ILE A 74 -1.58 5.40 20.06
CA ILE A 74 -1.15 4.52 21.12
C ILE A 74 0.31 4.72 21.46
N SER A 75 1.18 4.70 20.47
CA SER A 75 2.60 4.81 20.75
C SER A 75 3.08 6.24 20.90
N GLY A 76 2.34 7.19 20.34
CA GLY A 76 2.75 8.58 20.38
C GLY A 76 3.84 8.95 19.39
N HIS A 77 4.31 8.01 18.59
CA HIS A 77 5.34 8.28 17.62
C HIS A 77 4.73 8.79 16.32
N SER A 78 5.49 9.60 15.60
CA SER A 78 5.05 10.05 14.29
C SER A 78 5.08 8.88 13.33
N THR A 79 4.07 8.79 12.50
CA THR A 79 3.97 7.69 11.57
C THR A 79 3.43 8.22 10.25
N ALA A 80 3.83 7.61 9.17
CA ALA A 80 3.47 8.08 7.84
C ALA A 80 2.04 7.73 7.50
N ILE A 81 1.34 8.69 6.91
CA ILE A 81 0.01 8.47 6.39
C ILE A 81 0.17 8.05 4.94
N LEU A 82 -0.44 6.94 4.59
CA LEU A 82 -0.28 6.35 3.27
C LEU A 82 -1.60 6.33 2.54
N LYS A 83 -1.53 6.58 1.25
CA LYS A 83 -2.69 6.49 0.39
C LYS A 83 -2.36 5.65 -0.82
N PRO A 84 -3.36 4.99 -1.40
CA PRO A 84 -3.11 4.29 -2.65
C PRO A 84 -2.74 5.30 -3.72
N THR A 85 -1.75 4.95 -4.52
CA THR A 85 -1.37 5.78 -5.63
C THR A 85 -2.40 5.60 -6.72
N GLU A 86 -2.77 6.71 -7.36
CA GLU A 86 -3.65 6.59 -8.47
C GLU A 86 -2.84 6.14 -9.64
N ARG A 87 -2.93 4.91 -9.97
CA ARG A 87 -2.17 4.39 -11.07
C ARG A 87 -3.05 4.32 -12.28
N ILE A 88 -2.73 5.14 -13.22
CA ILE A 88 -3.50 5.15 -14.43
C ILE A 88 -2.95 4.08 -15.30
N ALA A 89 -3.79 3.21 -15.62
CA ALA A 89 -3.34 2.09 -16.41
C ALA A 89 -3.09 2.47 -17.82
#